data_828331f0abb252316b05bbdc2d21010b
#
_entry.id   828331f0abb252316b05bbdc2d21010b
#
_cell.length_a   1.000
_cell.length_b   1.000
_cell.length_c   1.000
_cell.angle_alpha   90.00
_cell.angle_beta   90.00
_cell.angle_gamma   90.00
#
_symmetry.space_group_name_H-M   'P 1'
#
loop_
_entity.id
_entity.type
_entity.pdbx_description
1 polymer ?
#
loop_
_entity_poly.entity_id
_entity_poly.type
_entity_poly.pdbx_seq_one_letter_code
_entity_poly.pdbx_strand_id
1 'polypeptide(L)'
;PGIKDLPVAAKKLIEENGCDIIMALGMPGPKDIDKQCAHEASLGIIAAQLLTSTHIIEVFVYEDEVETEKELAWLADRRTREHAQNVIKLLFKPQELEREAGMGKREGFEDVGPVKL
;
A
#
# COMPACT_ATOMS: atom_id res chain seq x y z
N PRO A 1 -4.93 6.70 -15.73
CA PRO A 1 -3.81 6.95 -16.62
C PRO A 1 -2.49 7.09 -15.90
N GLY A 2 -2.44 7.71 -14.71
CA GLY A 2 -1.21 7.91 -13.98
C GLY A 2 -1.40 7.67 -12.49
N ILE A 3 -0.28 7.65 -11.76
CA ILE A 3 -0.27 7.34 -10.33
C ILE A 3 -1.11 8.35 -9.51
N LYS A 4 -1.17 9.60 -9.95
CA LYS A 4 -1.96 10.64 -9.28
C LYS A 4 -3.47 10.49 -9.49
N ASP A 5 -3.90 9.60 -10.36
CA ASP A 5 -5.32 9.28 -10.57
C ASP A 5 -5.82 8.19 -9.62
N LEU A 6 -4.91 7.52 -8.92
CA LEU A 6 -5.29 6.47 -7.96
C LEU A 6 -6.25 6.96 -6.87
N PRO A 7 -6.08 8.15 -6.27
CA PRO A 7 -6.99 8.62 -5.24
C PRO A 7 -8.44 8.73 -5.71
N VAL A 8 -8.68 9.36 -6.85
CA VAL A 8 -10.03 9.53 -7.36
C VAL A 8 -10.61 8.20 -7.86
N ALA A 9 -9.80 7.35 -8.48
CA ALA A 9 -10.23 6.03 -8.91
C ALA A 9 -10.68 5.18 -7.72
N ALA A 10 -9.88 5.16 -6.64
CA ALA A 10 -10.22 4.45 -5.42
C ALA A 10 -11.50 4.97 -4.78
N LYS A 11 -11.64 6.29 -4.68
CA LYS A 11 -12.85 6.92 -4.11
C LYS A 11 -14.10 6.53 -4.90
N LYS A 12 -14.03 6.54 -6.24
CA LYS A 12 -15.14 6.12 -7.08
C LYS A 12 -15.51 4.66 -6.88
N LEU A 13 -14.53 3.77 -6.79
CA LEU A 13 -14.78 2.35 -6.53
C LEU A 13 -15.50 2.14 -5.20
N ILE A 14 -15.15 2.91 -4.19
CA ILE A 14 -15.79 2.85 -2.88
C ILE A 14 -17.22 3.38 -2.95
N GLU A 15 -17.41 4.59 -3.46
CA GLU A 15 -18.70 5.29 -3.41
C GLU A 15 -19.69 4.80 -4.48
N GLU A 16 -19.23 4.49 -5.68
CA GLU A 16 -20.08 4.13 -6.81
C GLU A 16 -20.24 2.61 -6.96
N ASN A 17 -19.24 1.84 -6.59
CA ASN A 17 -19.24 0.38 -6.76
C ASN A 17 -19.34 -0.40 -5.44
N GLY A 18 -19.39 0.29 -4.30
CA GLY A 18 -19.59 -0.35 -3.01
C GLY A 18 -18.41 -1.20 -2.53
N CYS A 19 -17.20 -0.90 -2.96
CA CYS A 19 -16.02 -1.63 -2.50
C CYS A 19 -15.75 -1.33 -1.03
N ASP A 20 -15.46 -2.37 -0.26
CA ASP A 20 -15.19 -2.27 1.18
C ASP A 20 -13.73 -1.96 1.50
N ILE A 21 -12.84 -2.19 0.56
CA ILE A 21 -11.41 -1.89 0.65
C ILE A 21 -10.83 -1.81 -0.75
N ILE A 22 -9.78 -1.06 -0.92
CA ILE A 22 -9.08 -0.90 -2.21
C ILE A 22 -7.60 -1.24 -2.03
N MET A 23 -7.02 -1.88 -3.02
CA MET A 23 -5.56 -1.94 -3.17
C MET A 23 -5.17 -1.02 -4.32
N ALA A 24 -4.31 -0.06 -4.04
CA ALA A 24 -3.80 0.89 -5.03
C ALA A 24 -2.38 0.51 -5.40
N LEU A 25 -2.19 0.01 -6.63
CA LEU A 25 -0.92 -0.51 -7.10
C LEU A 25 -0.21 0.54 -7.97
N GLY A 26 1.07 0.77 -7.72
CA GLY A 26 1.87 1.68 -8.51
C GLY A 26 3.33 1.25 -8.58
N MET A 27 3.98 1.57 -9.70
CA MET A 27 5.40 1.31 -9.90
C MET A 27 6.08 2.61 -10.36
N PRO A 28 6.39 3.51 -9.41
CA PRO A 28 7.04 4.77 -9.77
C PRO A 28 8.45 4.56 -10.31
N GLY A 29 8.85 5.45 -11.21
CA GLY A 29 10.20 5.46 -11.75
C GLY A 29 11.25 5.96 -10.75
N PRO A 30 12.53 5.93 -11.15
CA PRO A 30 13.64 6.23 -10.26
C PRO A 30 14.00 7.71 -10.12
N LYS A 31 13.43 8.58 -10.94
CA LYS A 31 13.76 10.01 -10.93
C LYS A 31 13.14 10.72 -9.73
N ASP A 32 13.73 11.83 -9.33
CA ASP A 32 13.21 12.64 -8.23
C ASP A 32 11.77 13.08 -8.48
N ILE A 33 11.45 13.47 -9.73
CA ILE A 33 10.08 13.85 -10.08
C ILE A 33 9.09 12.67 -9.92
N ASP A 34 9.52 11.46 -10.23
CA ASP A 34 8.69 10.28 -10.07
C ASP A 34 8.37 10.03 -8.60
N LYS A 35 9.36 10.19 -7.74
CA LYS A 35 9.21 10.04 -6.29
C LYS A 35 8.33 11.13 -5.70
N GLN A 36 8.46 12.36 -6.20
CA GLN A 36 7.57 13.44 -5.81
C GLN A 36 6.13 13.16 -6.21
N CYS A 37 5.90 12.71 -7.42
CA CYS A 37 4.57 12.32 -7.88
C CYS A 37 3.98 11.18 -7.03
N ALA A 38 4.80 10.21 -6.66
CA ALA A 38 4.37 9.12 -5.77
C ALA A 38 3.98 9.64 -4.39
N HIS A 39 4.76 10.57 -3.83
CA HIS A 39 4.44 11.17 -2.54
C HIS A 39 3.12 11.96 -2.60
N GLU A 40 2.91 12.74 -3.65
CA GLU A 40 1.66 13.46 -3.85
C GLU A 40 0.48 12.51 -4.02
N ALA A 41 0.66 11.40 -4.74
CA ALA A 41 -0.35 10.36 -4.87
C ALA A 41 -0.69 9.73 -3.51
N SER A 42 0.32 9.45 -2.69
CA SER A 42 0.13 8.91 -1.33
C SER A 42 -0.68 9.86 -0.47
N LEU A 43 -0.41 11.16 -0.53
CA LEU A 43 -1.20 12.16 0.20
C LEU A 43 -2.66 12.18 -0.27
N GLY A 44 -2.88 12.07 -1.58
CA GLY A 44 -4.22 11.96 -2.15
C GLY A 44 -4.96 10.68 -1.73
N ILE A 45 -4.25 9.56 -1.66
CA ILE A 45 -4.79 8.29 -1.18
C ILE A 45 -5.21 8.41 0.29
N ILE A 46 -4.39 9.02 1.12
CA ILE A 46 -4.73 9.28 2.53
C ILE A 46 -6.00 10.13 2.62
N ALA A 47 -6.08 11.19 1.82
CA ALA A 47 -7.27 12.04 1.79
C ALA A 47 -8.53 11.25 1.38
N ALA A 48 -8.42 10.41 0.34
CA ALA A 48 -9.53 9.57 -0.11
C ALA A 48 -9.98 8.58 0.98
N GLN A 49 -9.04 7.99 1.72
CA GLN A 49 -9.35 7.14 2.88
C GLN A 49 -10.15 7.90 3.94
N LEU A 50 -9.72 9.09 4.28
CA LEU A 50 -10.38 9.92 5.29
C LEU A 50 -11.78 10.36 4.84
N LEU A 51 -11.93 10.72 3.56
CA LEU A 51 -13.22 11.14 3.00
C LEU A 51 -14.23 10.00 2.91
N THR A 52 -13.77 8.77 2.80
CA THR A 52 -14.64 7.60 2.62
C THR A 52 -14.72 6.71 3.86
N SER A 53 -13.91 6.98 4.88
CA SER A 53 -13.74 6.11 6.05
C SER A 53 -13.48 4.65 5.65
N THR A 54 -12.71 4.45 4.58
CA THR A 54 -12.42 3.15 3.99
C THR A 54 -10.94 3.03 3.72
N HIS A 55 -10.36 1.88 4.04
CA HIS A 55 -8.93 1.64 3.79
C HIS A 55 -8.63 1.54 2.31
N ILE A 56 -7.61 2.26 1.89
CA ILE A 56 -7.01 2.15 0.57
C ILE A 56 -5.56 1.77 0.80
N ILE A 57 -5.24 0.52 0.55
CA ILE A 57 -3.90 -0.03 0.81
C ILE A 57 -3.00 0.29 -0.36
N GLU A 58 -2.03 1.16 -0.13
CA GLU A 58 -1.05 1.54 -1.13
C GLU A 58 0.03 0.48 -1.26
N VAL A 59 0.26 0.02 -2.49
CA VAL A 59 1.33 -0.92 -2.81
C VAL A 59 2.19 -0.28 -3.90
N PHE A 60 3.19 0.48 -3.48
CA PHE A 60 4.13 1.10 -4.41
C PHE A 60 5.44 0.34 -4.40
N VAL A 61 5.91 0.00 -5.59
CA VAL A 61 7.22 -0.62 -5.81
C VAL A 61 7.98 0.32 -6.74
N TYR A 62 9.10 0.86 -6.25
CA TYR A 62 9.91 1.78 -7.03
C TYR A 62 10.88 1.00 -7.90
N GLU A 63 11.04 1.43 -9.15
CA GLU A 63 11.92 0.75 -10.10
C GLU A 63 13.37 0.65 -9.62
N ASP A 64 13.83 1.61 -8.82
CA ASP A 64 15.20 1.66 -8.31
C ASP A 64 15.43 0.92 -6.97
N GLU A 65 14.42 0.21 -6.46
CA GLU A 65 14.60 -0.63 -5.27
C GLU A 65 15.46 -1.87 -5.56
N VAL A 66 15.55 -2.27 -6.81
CA VAL A 66 16.32 -3.43 -7.27
C VAL A 66 17.09 -3.07 -8.54
N GLU A 67 18.03 -3.91 -8.94
CA GLU A 67 18.93 -3.64 -10.08
C GLU A 67 18.45 -4.23 -11.40
N THR A 68 17.66 -5.31 -11.39
CA THR A 68 17.25 -6.02 -12.60
C THR A 68 15.73 -6.07 -12.73
N GLU A 69 15.25 -6.22 -13.98
CA GLU A 69 13.82 -6.38 -14.24
C GLU A 69 13.24 -7.64 -13.59
N LYS A 70 14.03 -8.70 -13.52
CA LYS A 70 13.61 -9.95 -12.89
C LYS A 70 13.42 -9.78 -11.39
N GLU A 71 14.34 -9.09 -10.74
CA GLU A 71 14.22 -8.76 -9.32
C GLU A 71 13.02 -7.82 -9.06
N LEU A 72 12.77 -6.89 -9.97
CA LEU A 72 11.64 -5.98 -9.86
C LEU A 72 10.31 -6.74 -9.94
N ALA A 73 10.19 -7.66 -10.88
CA ALA A 73 9.01 -8.50 -11.00
C ALA A 73 8.78 -9.35 -9.74
N TRP A 74 9.84 -9.95 -9.21
CA TRP A 74 9.78 -10.72 -7.97
C TRP A 74 9.35 -9.86 -6.78
N LEU A 75 9.95 -8.67 -6.64
CA LEU A 75 9.62 -7.76 -5.54
C LEU A 75 8.18 -7.26 -5.62
N ALA A 76 7.72 -6.91 -6.83
CA ALA A 76 6.34 -6.48 -7.03
C ALA A 76 5.33 -7.56 -6.66
N ASP A 77 5.57 -8.79 -7.10
CA ASP A 77 4.70 -9.93 -6.75
C ASP A 77 4.68 -10.16 -5.23
N ARG A 78 5.85 -10.23 -4.62
CA ARG A 78 5.98 -10.49 -3.18
C ARG A 78 5.30 -9.40 -2.35
N ARG A 79 5.60 -8.14 -2.63
CA ARG A 79 5.03 -7.00 -1.88
C ARG A 79 3.52 -6.95 -2.01
N THR A 80 3.00 -7.18 -3.21
CA THR A 80 1.57 -7.20 -3.46
C THR A 80 0.89 -8.31 -2.66
N ARG A 81 1.47 -9.50 -2.62
CA ARG A 81 0.94 -10.63 -1.84
C ARG A 81 0.94 -10.35 -0.35
N GLU A 82 2.01 -9.77 0.18
CA GLU A 82 2.11 -9.43 1.59
C GLU A 82 1.03 -8.40 1.99
N HIS A 83 0.84 -7.37 1.18
CA HIS A 83 -0.23 -6.39 1.42
C HIS A 83 -1.62 -7.00 1.24
N ALA A 84 -1.80 -7.92 0.31
CA ALA A 84 -3.08 -8.62 0.12
C ALA A 84 -3.47 -9.43 1.37
N GLN A 85 -2.50 -10.03 2.05
CA GLN A 85 -2.75 -10.71 3.33
C GLN A 85 -3.27 -9.74 4.39
N ASN A 86 -2.71 -8.53 4.45
CA ASN A 86 -3.20 -7.50 5.36
C ASN A 86 -4.60 -7.01 4.99
N VAL A 87 -4.93 -6.94 3.71
CA VAL A 87 -6.29 -6.64 3.25
C VAL A 87 -7.29 -7.65 3.82
N ILE A 88 -6.97 -8.95 3.73
CA ILE A 88 -7.82 -10.01 4.29
C ILE A 88 -7.96 -9.84 5.80
N LYS A 89 -6.89 -9.55 6.51
CA LYS A 89 -6.93 -9.32 7.97
C LYS A 89 -7.77 -8.10 8.33
N LEU A 90 -7.64 -7.00 7.60
CA LEU A 90 -8.44 -5.79 7.84
C LEU A 90 -9.94 -6.05 7.68
N LEU A 91 -10.31 -6.85 6.68
CA LEU A 91 -11.72 -7.17 6.41
C LEU A 91 -12.29 -8.20 7.38
N PHE A 92 -11.54 -9.25 7.69
CA PHE A 92 -12.09 -10.42 8.36
C PHE A 92 -11.48 -10.74 9.72
N LYS A 93 -10.29 -10.20 10.00
CA LYS A 93 -9.53 -10.53 11.22
C LYS A 93 -8.83 -9.30 11.83
N PRO A 94 -9.55 -8.17 12.01
CA PRO A 94 -8.90 -6.94 12.51
C PRO A 94 -8.26 -7.12 13.88
N GLN A 95 -8.76 -8.03 14.71
CA GLN A 95 -8.19 -8.31 16.03
C GLN A 95 -6.79 -8.91 15.96
N GLU A 96 -6.46 -9.65 14.90
CA GLU A 96 -5.08 -10.15 14.71
C GLU A 96 -4.11 -8.98 14.50
N LEU A 97 -4.50 -7.99 13.71
CA LEU A 97 -3.68 -6.80 13.49
C LEU A 97 -3.50 -5.98 14.77
N GLU A 98 -4.54 -5.87 15.57
CA GLU A 98 -4.47 -5.20 16.87
C GLU A 98 -3.48 -5.91 17.82
N ARG A 99 -3.51 -7.25 17.87
CA ARG A 99 -2.58 -8.04 18.67
C ARG A 99 -1.14 -7.95 18.17
N GLU A 100 -0.96 -7.80 16.88
CA GLU A 100 0.36 -7.68 16.25
C GLU A 100 0.94 -6.26 16.33
N ALA A 101 0.12 -5.28 16.66
CA ALA A 101 0.56 -3.90 16.80
C ALA A 101 1.60 -3.76 17.91
N GLY A 102 2.68 -3.05 17.62
CA GLY A 102 3.79 -2.86 18.58
C GLY A 102 4.73 -4.06 18.71
N MET A 103 4.51 -5.13 17.97
CA MET A 103 5.36 -6.34 18.02
C MET A 103 6.54 -6.27 17.04
N GLY A 104 6.73 -5.14 16.38
CA GLY A 104 7.85 -4.95 15.45
C GLY A 104 7.72 -5.68 14.14
N LYS A 105 6.52 -6.10 13.76
CA LYS A 105 6.26 -6.69 12.44
C LYS A 105 6.26 -5.61 11.36
N ARG A 106 6.90 -5.92 10.25
CA ARG A 106 7.12 -4.95 9.17
C ARG A 106 6.70 -5.54 7.83
N GLU A 107 6.06 -4.71 7.00
CA GLU A 107 5.76 -5.05 5.62
C GLU A 107 6.98 -4.80 4.73
N GLY A 108 7.39 -5.83 3.99
CA GLY A 108 8.49 -5.72 3.02
C GLY A 108 9.88 -5.66 3.63
N PHE A 109 10.01 -5.80 4.94
CA PHE A 109 11.28 -5.80 5.69
C PHE A 109 11.24 -6.86 6.78
N GLU A 110 12.39 -7.17 7.32
CA GLU A 110 12.48 -8.11 8.44
C GLU A 110 11.81 -7.55 9.70
N ASP A 111 11.16 -8.42 10.44
CA ASP A 111 10.57 -8.06 11.72
C ASP A 111 11.67 -7.71 12.73
N VAL A 112 11.44 -6.68 13.53
CA VAL A 112 12.43 -6.19 14.50
C VAL A 112 12.08 -6.57 15.93
N GLY A 113 10.94 -7.22 16.14
CA GLY A 113 10.46 -7.62 17.46
C GLY A 113 9.81 -6.48 18.25
N PRO A 114 9.20 -6.79 19.38
CA PRO A 114 8.52 -5.79 20.20
C PRO A 114 9.50 -4.81 20.87
N VAL A 115 8.97 -3.65 21.23
CA VAL A 115 9.75 -2.67 21.99
C VAL A 115 10.08 -3.27 23.35
N LYS A 116 11.36 -3.22 23.71
CA LYS A 116 11.84 -3.66 25.03
C LYS A 116 11.91 -2.48 25.98
N LEU A 117 11.29 -2.63 27.12
CA LEU A 117 11.31 -1.62 28.17
C LEU A 117 12.51 -1.84 29.11
#